data_4656f08cce1131b96f84de361cdd9a5f
#
_entry.id   4656f08cce1131b96f84de361cdd9a5f
#
_cell.length_a   1.000
_cell.length_b   1.000
_cell.length_c   1.000
_cell.angle_alpha   90.00
_cell.angle_beta   90.00
_cell.angle_gamma   90.00
#
_symmetry.space_group_name_H-M   'P 1'
#
loop_
_entity.id
_entity.type
_entity.pdbx_description
1 polymer ?
#
loop_
_entity_poly.entity_id
_entity_poly.type
_entity_poly.pdbx_seq_one_letter_code
_entity_poly.pdbx_strand_id
1 'polypeptide(L)'
;DTSISEEAKLTIADSSYITVGSGGSIEELDETRYRVPHTLFVANSDSSPAANLEVSLELQTTEVIVGDSWTYLEGWLAPVSTTDCTVGPDTDELYSSATIVPSGDTDSGENSGSVQVITDDQGYADFDVIYPRSLGSWSRVEVLASADVGDLYPSRASLDFTLPVPSEILTEESTVPFQTSPFGEEGDTDCSNI
;
A
#
# COMPACT_ATOMS: atom_id res chain seq x y z
N ASP A 1 51.35 -10.64 35.48
CA ASP A 1 50.57 -10.75 34.23
C ASP A 1 49.11 -10.97 34.59
N THR A 2 48.36 -9.88 34.65
CA THR A 2 46.91 -9.93 34.85
C THR A 2 46.26 -9.76 33.48
N SER A 3 45.88 -10.83 32.82
CA SER A 3 45.10 -10.78 31.63
C SER A 3 43.62 -10.47 32.01
N ILE A 4 43.17 -9.27 31.72
CA ILE A 4 41.78 -8.90 31.82
C ILE A 4 41.14 -9.38 30.50
N SER A 5 40.37 -10.47 30.55
CA SER A 5 39.48 -10.84 29.45
C SER A 5 38.17 -10.11 29.65
N GLU A 6 37.94 -9.03 28.91
CA GLU A 6 36.60 -8.45 28.75
C GLU A 6 35.80 -9.41 27.85
N GLU A 7 34.81 -10.08 28.44
CA GLU A 7 33.79 -10.74 27.66
C GLU A 7 32.86 -9.65 27.09
N ALA A 8 32.99 -9.37 25.81
CA ALA A 8 32.02 -8.58 25.08
C ALA A 8 30.72 -9.40 24.95
N LYS A 9 29.74 -9.12 25.80
CA LYS A 9 28.40 -9.70 25.69
C LYS A 9 27.67 -8.99 24.55
N LEU A 10 27.65 -9.62 23.36
CA LEU A 10 26.79 -9.19 22.27
C LEU A 10 25.35 -9.53 22.67
N THR A 11 24.59 -8.55 23.12
CA THR A 11 23.15 -8.70 23.28
C THR A 11 22.54 -8.42 21.90
N ILE A 12 22.14 -9.47 21.18
CA ILE A 12 21.24 -9.35 20.04
C ILE A 12 19.91 -9.02 20.66
N ALA A 13 19.45 -7.79 20.53
CA ALA A 13 18.08 -7.45 20.85
C ALA A 13 17.22 -8.17 19.80
N ASP A 14 16.50 -9.20 20.21
CA ASP A 14 15.43 -9.78 19.41
C ASP A 14 14.40 -8.65 19.27
N SER A 15 14.21 -8.14 18.08
CA SER A 15 13.21 -7.12 17.79
C SER A 15 11.96 -7.80 17.26
N SER A 16 10.81 -7.35 17.75
CA SER A 16 9.52 -7.65 17.13
C SER A 16 9.51 -7.19 15.66
N TYR A 17 8.72 -7.84 14.84
CA TYR A 17 8.62 -7.49 13.42
C TYR A 17 7.18 -7.50 12.92
N ILE A 18 6.93 -6.65 11.94
CA ILE A 18 5.68 -6.59 11.18
C ILE A 18 5.98 -7.02 9.75
N THR A 19 5.06 -7.75 9.15
CA THR A 19 5.04 -7.99 7.71
C THR A 19 3.69 -7.63 7.16
N VAL A 20 3.66 -7.03 5.97
CA VAL A 20 2.43 -6.69 5.24
C VAL A 20 2.45 -7.40 3.91
N GLY A 21 1.34 -8.03 3.55
CA GLY A 21 1.19 -8.73 2.29
C GLY A 21 -0.14 -8.42 1.60
N SER A 22 -0.16 -8.53 0.27
CA SER A 22 -1.39 -8.41 -0.50
C SER A 22 -2.08 -9.76 -0.61
N GLY A 23 -3.40 -9.79 -0.48
CA GLY A 23 -4.24 -10.97 -0.65
C GLY A 23 -4.39 -11.45 -2.10
N GLY A 24 -3.91 -10.67 -3.07
CA GLY A 24 -3.73 -11.07 -4.47
C GLY A 24 -4.98 -11.04 -5.35
N SER A 25 -6.19 -10.86 -4.83
CA SER A 25 -7.41 -10.74 -5.63
C SER A 25 -7.99 -9.33 -5.55
N ILE A 26 -8.27 -8.74 -6.71
CA ILE A 26 -8.97 -7.47 -6.80
C ILE A 26 -10.47 -7.77 -6.83
N GLU A 27 -11.23 -7.06 -6.01
CA GLU A 27 -12.68 -7.17 -5.98
C GLU A 27 -13.32 -5.91 -6.55
N GLU A 28 -14.37 -6.06 -7.35
CA GLU A 28 -15.23 -4.96 -7.73
C GLU A 28 -16.16 -4.64 -6.56
N LEU A 29 -15.89 -3.54 -5.83
CA LEU A 29 -16.73 -3.12 -4.72
C LEU A 29 -18.07 -2.57 -5.21
N ASP A 30 -18.02 -1.77 -6.28
CA ASP A 30 -19.17 -1.21 -6.98
C ASP A 30 -18.78 -0.80 -8.43
N GLU A 31 -19.67 -0.11 -9.13
CA GLU A 31 -19.43 0.34 -10.52
C GLU A 31 -18.25 1.31 -10.66
N THR A 32 -17.81 1.95 -9.57
CA THR A 32 -16.82 3.03 -9.57
C THR A 32 -15.55 2.72 -8.80
N ARG A 33 -15.54 1.68 -7.96
CA ARG A 33 -14.44 1.39 -7.04
C ARG A 33 -13.99 -0.06 -7.08
N TYR A 34 -12.69 -0.23 -6.87
CA TYR A 34 -12.05 -1.51 -6.57
C TYR A 34 -11.69 -1.61 -5.10
N ARG A 35 -11.56 -2.85 -4.62
CA ARG A 35 -11.04 -3.23 -3.32
C ARG A 35 -9.90 -4.22 -3.51
N VAL A 36 -8.81 -4.04 -2.77
CA VAL A 36 -7.71 -5.00 -2.69
C VAL A 36 -7.52 -5.40 -1.24
N PRO A 37 -7.77 -6.67 -0.89
CA PRO A 37 -7.55 -7.18 0.45
C PRO A 37 -6.06 -7.35 0.75
N HIS A 38 -5.69 -7.03 1.99
CA HIS A 38 -4.34 -7.15 2.51
C HIS A 38 -4.38 -7.82 3.87
N THR A 39 -3.29 -8.46 4.23
CA THR A 39 -3.10 -9.07 5.55
C THR A 39 -1.76 -8.61 6.12
N LEU A 40 -1.74 -8.24 7.39
CA LEU A 40 -0.51 -8.05 8.14
C LEU A 40 -0.32 -9.15 9.17
N PHE A 41 0.93 -9.37 9.56
CA PHE A 41 1.31 -10.27 10.64
C PHE A 41 2.30 -9.58 11.56
N VAL A 42 2.10 -9.70 12.86
CA VAL A 42 2.99 -9.16 13.88
C VAL A 42 3.48 -10.27 14.79
N ALA A 43 4.78 -10.31 15.01
CA ALA A 43 5.40 -11.20 15.99
C ALA A 43 6.16 -10.41 17.05
N ASN A 44 6.12 -10.92 18.26
CA ASN A 44 6.95 -10.48 19.37
C ASN A 44 8.43 -10.80 19.13
N SER A 45 9.30 -10.24 19.96
CA SER A 45 10.76 -10.46 19.88
C SER A 45 11.18 -11.93 20.08
N ASP A 46 10.34 -12.75 20.73
CA ASP A 46 10.54 -14.20 20.90
C ASP A 46 9.97 -15.04 19.72
N SER A 47 9.52 -14.36 18.65
CA SER A 47 8.85 -14.95 17.48
C SER A 47 7.47 -15.56 17.76
N SER A 48 6.89 -15.34 18.93
CA SER A 48 5.49 -15.69 19.17
C SER A 48 4.57 -14.67 18.48
N PRO A 49 3.34 -15.07 18.08
CA PRO A 49 2.35 -14.12 17.56
C PRO A 49 2.03 -13.02 18.57
N ALA A 50 1.98 -11.77 18.11
CA ALA A 50 1.53 -10.64 18.92
C ALA A 50 0.00 -10.52 18.83
N ALA A 51 -0.70 -11.17 19.76
CA ALA A 51 -2.15 -11.22 19.80
C ALA A 51 -2.76 -9.96 20.44
N ASN A 52 -3.93 -9.54 19.94
CA ASN A 52 -4.70 -8.40 20.45
C ASN A 52 -3.89 -7.09 20.47
N LEU A 53 -2.97 -6.93 19.53
CA LEU A 53 -2.13 -5.76 19.40
C LEU A 53 -2.78 -4.76 18.44
N GLU A 54 -2.83 -3.49 18.83
CA GLU A 54 -3.25 -2.41 17.96
C GLU A 54 -2.11 -2.03 16.99
N VAL A 55 -2.43 -2.01 15.71
CA VAL A 55 -1.52 -1.62 14.63
C VAL A 55 -2.10 -0.41 13.92
N SER A 56 -1.33 0.66 13.83
CA SER A 56 -1.67 1.83 13.04
C SER A 56 -1.21 1.62 11.60
N LEU A 57 -2.13 1.85 10.66
CA LEU A 57 -1.89 1.80 9.22
C LEU A 57 -2.09 3.18 8.64
N GLU A 58 -1.21 3.57 7.74
CA GLU A 58 -1.27 4.82 6.97
C GLU A 58 -1.07 4.50 5.49
N LEU A 59 -1.91 5.09 4.65
CA LEU A 59 -1.84 4.97 3.19
C LEU A 59 -1.43 6.31 2.62
N GLN A 60 -0.38 6.33 1.83
CA GLN A 60 0.07 7.54 1.12
C GLN A 60 0.31 7.24 -0.36
N THR A 61 -0.01 8.21 -1.23
CA THR A 61 0.37 8.15 -2.63
C THR A 61 1.84 8.57 -2.75
N THR A 62 2.66 7.72 -3.36
CA THR A 62 4.10 7.98 -3.55
C THR A 62 4.42 8.45 -4.95
N GLU A 63 3.61 8.06 -5.93
CA GLU A 63 3.85 8.36 -7.33
C GLU A 63 2.53 8.38 -8.10
N VAL A 64 2.43 9.27 -9.07
CA VAL A 64 1.36 9.28 -10.06
C VAL A 64 1.98 9.13 -11.46
N ILE A 65 1.27 8.40 -12.31
CA ILE A 65 1.71 8.09 -13.65
C ILE A 65 0.86 8.90 -14.62
N VAL A 66 1.53 9.75 -15.41
CA VAL A 66 0.89 10.56 -16.45
C VAL A 66 0.99 9.82 -17.77
N GLY A 67 -0.10 9.79 -18.54
CA GLY A 67 -0.12 9.12 -19.84
C GLY A 67 -1.53 9.11 -20.43
N ASP A 68 -1.65 8.89 -21.74
CA ASP A 68 -2.90 9.01 -22.47
C ASP A 68 -3.31 7.77 -23.25
N SER A 69 -2.54 6.70 -23.18
CA SER A 69 -2.86 5.53 -23.98
C SER A 69 -2.45 4.20 -23.34
N TRP A 70 -3.17 3.16 -23.73
CA TRP A 70 -2.87 1.78 -23.45
C TRP A 70 -2.48 1.07 -24.74
N THR A 71 -1.54 0.15 -24.66
CA THR A 71 -1.19 -0.71 -25.79
C THR A 71 -1.32 -2.18 -25.43
N TYR A 72 -1.59 -2.99 -26.45
CA TYR A 72 -1.65 -4.42 -26.29
C TYR A 72 -0.25 -5.02 -26.44
N LEU A 73 0.31 -5.49 -25.35
CA LEU A 73 1.62 -6.13 -25.30
C LEU A 73 1.48 -7.59 -24.87
N GLU A 74 1.91 -8.51 -25.72
CA GLU A 74 2.02 -9.95 -25.40
C GLU A 74 0.78 -10.59 -24.76
N GLY A 75 -0.42 -10.11 -25.09
CA GLY A 75 -1.68 -10.68 -24.62
C GLY A 75 -2.32 -9.93 -23.45
N TRP A 76 -1.81 -8.76 -23.09
CA TRP A 76 -2.39 -7.90 -22.06
C TRP A 76 -2.19 -6.42 -22.41
N LEU A 77 -3.03 -5.56 -21.82
CA LEU A 77 -2.93 -4.13 -22.00
C LEU A 77 -2.02 -3.53 -20.92
N ALA A 78 -1.17 -2.61 -21.34
CA ALA A 78 -0.31 -1.85 -20.45
C ALA A 78 -0.32 -0.36 -20.83
N PRO A 79 -0.17 0.56 -19.86
CA PRO A 79 0.04 1.97 -20.14
C PRO A 79 1.28 2.19 -21.01
N VAL A 80 1.22 3.14 -21.94
CA VAL A 80 2.34 3.53 -22.80
C VAL A 80 2.59 5.02 -22.74
N SER A 81 3.82 5.42 -23.10
CA SER A 81 4.24 6.83 -23.13
C SER A 81 3.98 7.53 -21.77
N THR A 82 4.36 6.86 -20.68
CA THR A 82 4.09 7.34 -19.33
C THR A 82 5.25 8.17 -18.79
N THR A 83 4.93 9.13 -17.93
CA THR A 83 5.87 9.86 -17.08
C THR A 83 5.51 9.62 -15.63
N ASP A 84 6.47 9.18 -14.83
CA ASP A 84 6.29 8.93 -13.42
C ASP A 84 6.59 10.23 -12.63
N CYS A 85 5.63 10.70 -11.87
CA CYS A 85 5.76 11.93 -11.09
C CYS A 85 5.71 11.59 -9.60
N THR A 86 6.79 11.81 -8.88
CA THR A 86 6.85 11.62 -7.43
C THR A 86 5.97 12.65 -6.73
N VAL A 87 5.08 12.17 -5.87
CA VAL A 87 4.20 13.01 -5.06
C VAL A 87 4.93 13.39 -3.77
N GLY A 88 5.00 14.68 -3.48
CA GLY A 88 5.58 15.16 -2.23
C GLY A 88 4.56 15.18 -1.09
N PRO A 89 5.01 15.24 0.18
CA PRO A 89 4.13 15.22 1.34
C PRO A 89 3.17 16.42 1.44
N ASP A 90 3.42 17.47 0.67
CA ASP A 90 2.59 18.70 0.66
C ASP A 90 1.50 18.68 -0.43
N THR A 91 1.44 17.62 -1.25
CA THR A 91 0.48 17.49 -2.38
C THR A 91 -0.71 16.59 -2.06
N ASP A 92 -0.86 16.18 -0.82
CA ASP A 92 -1.76 15.12 -0.34
C ASP A 92 -3.26 15.35 -0.61
N GLU A 93 -3.73 16.58 -0.76
CA GLU A 93 -5.18 16.83 -0.89
C GLU A 93 -5.74 16.49 -2.27
N LEU A 94 -4.92 16.38 -3.31
CA LEU A 94 -5.37 16.19 -4.69
C LEU A 94 -5.32 14.73 -5.16
N TYR A 95 -4.54 13.87 -4.53
CA TYR A 95 -4.20 12.54 -5.08
C TYR A 95 -4.65 11.35 -4.23
N SER A 96 -5.09 11.56 -2.99
CA SER A 96 -5.49 10.49 -2.08
C SER A 96 -6.96 10.12 -2.19
N SER A 97 -7.42 9.73 -3.38
CA SER A 97 -8.74 9.08 -3.51
C SER A 97 -8.72 7.60 -3.11
N ALA A 98 -7.55 7.04 -2.83
CA ALA A 98 -7.42 5.73 -2.24
C ALA A 98 -7.55 5.83 -0.71
N THR A 99 -8.27 4.88 -0.13
CA THR A 99 -8.55 4.82 1.32
C THR A 99 -8.17 3.46 1.87
N ILE A 100 -7.80 3.43 3.15
CA ILE A 100 -7.52 2.21 3.89
C ILE A 100 -8.59 2.00 4.95
N VAL A 101 -9.13 0.77 5.04
CA VAL A 101 -10.21 0.43 5.96
C VAL A 101 -9.97 -0.93 6.61
N PRO A 102 -10.53 -1.22 7.80
CA PRO A 102 -10.55 -2.58 8.32
C PRO A 102 -11.27 -3.51 7.35
N SER A 103 -10.86 -4.78 7.27
CA SER A 103 -11.48 -5.73 6.34
C SER A 103 -12.98 -5.90 6.61
N GLY A 104 -13.75 -5.86 5.52
CA GLY A 104 -15.20 -5.95 5.56
C GLY A 104 -15.94 -4.62 5.67
N ASP A 105 -15.26 -3.52 5.96
CA ASP A 105 -15.84 -2.20 5.90
C ASP A 105 -15.88 -1.69 4.45
N THR A 106 -16.98 -1.04 4.10
CA THR A 106 -17.20 -0.50 2.74
C THR A 106 -17.18 1.02 2.71
N ASP A 107 -17.24 1.64 3.87
CA ASP A 107 -17.33 3.08 4.03
C ASP A 107 -16.28 3.54 5.04
N SER A 108 -15.29 4.23 4.54
CA SER A 108 -14.19 4.78 5.36
C SER A 108 -14.55 6.10 6.02
N GLY A 109 -15.82 6.47 6.10
CA GLY A 109 -16.30 7.72 6.71
C GLY A 109 -15.26 8.84 6.59
N GLU A 110 -15.36 9.67 5.57
CA GLU A 110 -14.46 10.80 5.28
C GLU A 110 -12.98 10.38 5.08
N ASN A 111 -12.61 9.98 3.84
CA ASN A 111 -11.24 9.91 3.29
C ASN A 111 -10.13 9.64 4.33
N SER A 112 -10.21 8.49 5.00
CA SER A 112 -9.19 8.22 5.98
C SER A 112 -7.98 7.57 5.31
N GLY A 113 -6.91 8.34 5.15
CA GLY A 113 -5.58 7.83 4.80
C GLY A 113 -4.96 7.00 5.93
N SER A 114 -5.65 6.85 7.07
CA SER A 114 -5.14 6.08 8.21
C SER A 114 -6.24 5.33 8.94
N VAL A 115 -5.90 4.14 9.48
CA VAL A 115 -6.81 3.30 10.25
C VAL A 115 -6.04 2.53 11.31
N GLN A 116 -6.73 2.11 12.37
CA GLN A 116 -6.21 1.16 13.37
C GLN A 116 -6.90 -0.19 13.20
N VAL A 117 -6.10 -1.25 13.20
CA VAL A 117 -6.57 -2.64 13.19
C VAL A 117 -6.02 -3.38 14.42
N ILE A 118 -6.68 -4.44 14.83
CA ILE A 118 -6.26 -5.24 15.99
C ILE A 118 -5.93 -6.65 15.51
N THR A 119 -4.76 -7.15 15.87
CA THR A 119 -4.35 -8.52 15.52
C THR A 119 -5.18 -9.55 16.28
N ASP A 120 -5.45 -10.67 15.61
CA ASP A 120 -6.09 -11.84 16.20
C ASP A 120 -5.14 -12.64 17.13
N ASP A 121 -5.62 -13.78 17.66
CA ASP A 121 -4.84 -14.66 18.54
C ASP A 121 -3.61 -15.27 17.84
N GLN A 122 -3.54 -15.21 16.52
CA GLN A 122 -2.43 -15.71 15.70
C GLN A 122 -1.51 -14.59 15.20
N GLY A 123 -1.75 -13.34 15.61
CA GLY A 123 -0.96 -12.17 15.24
C GLY A 123 -1.31 -11.58 13.88
N TYR A 124 -2.41 -11.98 13.25
CA TYR A 124 -2.85 -11.46 11.96
C TYR A 124 -3.92 -10.38 12.12
N ALA A 125 -3.93 -9.44 11.20
CA ALA A 125 -5.05 -8.54 10.99
C ALA A 125 -5.25 -8.28 9.48
N ASP A 126 -6.50 -8.21 9.06
CA ASP A 126 -6.88 -7.97 7.67
C ASP A 126 -7.37 -6.54 7.50
N PHE A 127 -7.04 -5.95 6.36
CA PHE A 127 -7.48 -4.62 5.96
C PHE A 127 -7.64 -4.55 4.44
N ASP A 128 -8.38 -3.55 3.97
CA ASP A 128 -8.65 -3.36 2.57
C ASP A 128 -8.14 -1.99 2.10
N VAL A 129 -7.60 -1.93 0.89
CA VAL A 129 -7.35 -0.67 0.17
C VAL A 129 -8.45 -0.53 -0.87
N ILE A 130 -9.22 0.58 -0.78
CA ILE A 130 -10.33 0.90 -1.66
C ILE A 130 -9.96 2.14 -2.47
N TYR A 131 -10.17 2.10 -3.78
CA TYR A 131 -9.81 3.20 -4.66
C TYR A 131 -10.74 3.29 -5.88
N PRO A 132 -10.91 4.50 -6.46
CA PRO A 132 -11.61 4.68 -7.73
C PRO A 132 -10.96 3.86 -8.84
N ARG A 133 -11.77 3.26 -9.71
CA ARG A 133 -11.27 2.50 -10.88
C ARG A 133 -10.35 3.34 -11.77
N SER A 134 -10.57 4.67 -11.79
CA SER A 134 -9.76 5.63 -12.55
C SER A 134 -8.30 5.71 -12.13
N LEU A 135 -7.97 5.32 -10.90
CA LEU A 135 -6.61 5.34 -10.39
C LEU A 135 -5.83 4.05 -10.68
N GLY A 136 -6.54 2.99 -11.09
CA GLY A 136 -5.90 1.71 -11.41
C GLY A 136 -4.82 1.87 -12.48
N SER A 137 -3.64 1.36 -12.21
CA SER A 137 -2.40 1.48 -13.00
C SER A 137 -1.81 2.90 -13.10
N TRP A 138 -2.50 3.94 -12.62
CA TRP A 138 -2.06 5.33 -12.71
C TRP A 138 -1.53 5.92 -11.40
N SER A 139 -1.69 5.20 -10.29
CA SER A 139 -1.19 5.63 -8.99
C SER A 139 -0.41 4.53 -8.30
N ARG A 140 0.69 4.92 -7.66
CA ARG A 140 1.47 4.08 -6.77
C ARG A 140 1.28 4.56 -5.34
N VAL A 141 1.05 3.62 -4.45
CA VAL A 141 0.76 3.90 -3.05
C VAL A 141 1.67 3.08 -2.14
N GLU A 142 1.94 3.60 -0.95
CA GLU A 142 2.63 2.91 0.11
C GLU A 142 1.72 2.78 1.33
N VAL A 143 1.60 1.56 1.84
CA VAL A 143 1.00 1.28 3.15
C VAL A 143 2.11 1.25 4.17
N LEU A 144 2.04 2.11 5.18
CA LEU A 144 2.92 2.14 6.34
C LEU A 144 2.21 1.49 7.52
N ALA A 145 2.80 0.47 8.12
CA ALA A 145 2.31 -0.18 9.32
C ALA A 145 3.24 0.11 10.50
N SER A 146 2.69 0.45 11.66
CA SER A 146 3.44 0.65 12.89
C SER A 146 2.70 0.10 14.11
N ALA A 147 3.43 -0.54 15.02
CA ALA A 147 2.89 -1.07 16.28
C ALA A 147 3.89 -0.91 17.41
N ASP A 148 3.36 -0.63 18.61
CA ASP A 148 4.14 -0.63 19.86
C ASP A 148 4.02 -2.02 20.50
N VAL A 149 5.07 -2.78 20.40
CA VAL A 149 5.16 -4.15 20.95
C VAL A 149 5.93 -4.20 22.27
N GLY A 150 6.10 -3.05 22.91
CA GLY A 150 6.82 -2.92 24.19
C GLY A 150 8.34 -2.85 24.07
N ASP A 151 8.86 -2.72 22.86
CA ASP A 151 10.27 -2.47 22.59
C ASP A 151 10.63 -0.99 22.75
N LEU A 152 11.93 -0.68 22.70
CA LEU A 152 12.41 0.72 22.84
C LEU A 152 11.90 1.63 21.70
N TYR A 153 11.59 1.04 20.55
CA TYR A 153 11.05 1.72 19.36
C TYR A 153 9.90 0.90 18.78
N PRO A 154 8.87 1.55 18.20
CA PRO A 154 7.80 0.83 17.52
C PRO A 154 8.34 0.04 16.33
N SER A 155 7.81 -1.16 16.13
CA SER A 155 8.04 -1.94 14.92
C SER A 155 7.34 -1.29 13.74
N ARG A 156 7.97 -1.32 12.56
CA ARG A 156 7.45 -0.71 11.33
C ARG A 156 7.66 -1.64 10.14
N ALA A 157 6.72 -1.56 9.22
CA ALA A 157 6.82 -2.19 7.89
C ALA A 157 6.18 -1.29 6.86
N SER A 158 6.56 -1.45 5.60
CA SER A 158 5.89 -0.80 4.47
C SER A 158 5.65 -1.79 3.32
N LEU A 159 4.60 -1.50 2.55
CA LEU A 159 4.27 -2.20 1.32
C LEU A 159 3.96 -1.16 0.24
N ASP A 160 4.79 -1.11 -0.78
CA ASP A 160 4.67 -0.22 -1.92
C ASP A 160 4.14 -1.02 -3.13
N PHE A 161 3.10 -0.49 -3.80
CA PHE A 161 2.52 -1.13 -5.00
C PHE A 161 1.77 -0.12 -5.87
N THR A 162 1.73 -0.42 -7.17
CA THR A 162 0.83 0.29 -8.09
C THR A 162 -0.59 -0.24 -7.89
N LEU A 163 -1.59 0.65 -7.81
CA LEU A 163 -3.00 0.27 -7.69
C LEU A 163 -3.39 -0.64 -8.84
N PRO A 164 -3.71 -1.91 -8.59
CA PRO A 164 -3.90 -2.87 -9.66
C PRO A 164 -5.25 -2.70 -10.37
N VAL A 165 -5.36 -3.34 -11.52
CA VAL A 165 -6.60 -3.45 -12.32
C VAL A 165 -6.88 -4.93 -12.55
N PRO A 166 -8.15 -5.38 -12.48
CA PRO A 166 -8.50 -6.77 -12.74
C PRO A 166 -8.01 -7.25 -14.11
N SER A 167 -7.36 -8.41 -14.15
CA SER A 167 -6.76 -8.94 -15.38
C SER A 167 -7.78 -9.19 -16.49
N GLU A 168 -9.03 -9.45 -16.12
CA GLU A 168 -10.12 -9.73 -17.05
C GLU A 168 -10.44 -8.52 -17.94
N ILE A 169 -10.27 -7.29 -17.40
CA ILE A 169 -10.53 -6.07 -18.17
C ILE A 169 -9.32 -5.59 -18.96
N LEU A 170 -8.15 -6.19 -18.74
CA LEU A 170 -6.93 -5.88 -19.50
C LEU A 170 -6.81 -6.68 -20.81
N THR A 171 -7.82 -7.42 -21.17
CA THR A 171 -7.82 -8.27 -22.39
C THR A 171 -8.26 -7.54 -23.66
N GLU A 172 -9.01 -6.43 -23.51
CA GLU A 172 -9.55 -5.67 -24.64
C GLU A 172 -9.40 -4.17 -24.38
N GLU A 173 -8.86 -3.41 -25.34
CA GLU A 173 -8.63 -1.97 -25.22
C GLU A 173 -9.91 -1.17 -24.92
N SER A 174 -11.07 -1.65 -25.39
CA SER A 174 -12.36 -1.00 -25.15
C SER A 174 -12.91 -1.15 -23.72
N THR A 175 -12.33 -2.03 -22.91
CA THR A 175 -12.81 -2.33 -21.55
C THR A 175 -11.97 -1.69 -20.47
N VAL A 176 -10.83 -1.10 -20.82
CA VAL A 176 -9.94 -0.45 -19.84
C VAL A 176 -10.61 0.78 -19.25
N PRO A 177 -10.81 0.85 -17.93
CA PRO A 177 -11.31 2.04 -17.30
C PRO A 177 -10.25 3.14 -17.41
N PHE A 178 -10.64 4.28 -17.99
CA PHE A 178 -9.77 5.45 -18.15
C PHE A 178 -8.49 5.17 -18.96
N GLN A 179 -8.61 5.31 -20.25
CA GLN A 179 -7.48 5.19 -21.20
C GLN A 179 -6.45 6.30 -21.00
N THR A 180 -6.88 7.44 -20.49
CA THR A 180 -6.03 8.58 -20.14
C THR A 180 -5.87 8.65 -18.62
N SER A 181 -4.67 8.92 -18.15
CA SER A 181 -4.39 9.16 -16.76
C SER A 181 -5.24 10.32 -16.22
N PRO A 182 -5.82 10.21 -15.01
CA PRO A 182 -6.51 11.33 -14.38
C PRO A 182 -5.56 12.49 -14.01
N PHE A 183 -4.24 12.27 -14.10
CA PHE A 183 -3.21 13.24 -13.71
C PHE A 183 -2.60 13.99 -14.90
N GLY A 184 -2.93 13.65 -16.15
CA GLY A 184 -2.47 14.35 -17.34
C GLY A 184 -2.25 13.45 -18.55
N GLU A 185 -2.11 14.09 -19.72
CA GLU A 185 -1.93 13.45 -21.02
C GLU A 185 -0.46 13.32 -21.41
N GLU A 186 -0.17 12.53 -22.45
CA GLU A 186 1.15 12.41 -23.05
C GLU A 186 1.67 13.80 -23.50
N GLY A 187 2.86 14.17 -23.02
CA GLY A 187 3.48 15.47 -23.34
C GLY A 187 3.52 16.43 -22.17
N ASP A 188 2.74 16.23 -21.12
CA ASP A 188 2.94 16.90 -19.84
C ASP A 188 4.13 16.23 -19.12
N THR A 189 5.34 16.50 -19.62
CA THR A 189 6.57 16.03 -18.98
C THR A 189 6.93 16.87 -17.74
N ASP A 190 6.09 17.84 -17.41
CA ASP A 190 6.31 18.76 -16.32
C ASP A 190 5.42 18.43 -15.13
N CYS A 191 5.97 17.62 -14.20
CA CYS A 191 5.33 17.29 -12.92
C CYS A 191 5.07 18.51 -12.03
N SER A 192 5.37 19.74 -12.48
CA SER A 192 5.19 20.96 -11.68
C SER A 192 3.75 21.43 -11.55
N ASN A 193 2.85 20.84 -12.32
CA ASN A 193 1.41 21.15 -12.29
C ASN A 193 0.58 20.04 -11.61
N ILE A 194 1.23 19.05 -11.07
CA ILE A 194 0.65 17.91 -10.37
C ILE A 194 0.73 18.14 -8.86
#